data_fb05e7e7d06c8d2d407b500cad99e28f
#
_entry.id   fb05e7e7d06c8d2d407b500cad99e28f
#
_cell.length_a   1.000
_cell.length_b   1.000
_cell.length_c   1.000
_cell.angle_alpha   90.00
_cell.angle_beta   90.00
_cell.angle_gamma   90.00
#
_symmetry.space_group_name_H-M   'P 1'
#
loop_
_entity.id
_entity.type
_entity.pdbx_description
1 polymer ?
#
loop_
_entity_poly.entity_id
_entity_poly.type
_entity_poly.pdbx_seq_one_letter_code
_entity_poly.pdbx_strand_id
1 'polypeptide(L)'
;FQAEDGIRDTIEVKTVSYEMKENQIGYIRVSEFDTVTYDQFKEALDDLEKQGMQGLIVDLRNNPGGSLDTVTNMLRLLLPEGTIVSTKDKNGKTDEITCDGTHEFKKPMAVLVNQYSASASEIFSGAVQDYGTAKIVGVTTYGKGVVQQLMDLGDGTCLKVTIAEYYTPNGRSINGKGVEPDVKVEYQYDEENPKADNQLDQALSTVQGEISESTQNR
;
A
#
# COMPACT_ATOMS: atom_id res chain seq x y z
N PHE A 1 13.62 49.84 3.32
CA PHE A 1 14.05 48.50 2.87
C PHE A 1 12.79 47.67 2.79
N GLN A 2 12.21 47.52 1.60
CA GLN A 2 11.15 46.57 1.32
C GLN A 2 11.81 45.20 1.15
N ALA A 3 11.41 44.24 1.99
CA ALA A 3 11.77 42.84 1.78
C ALA A 3 11.05 42.37 0.51
N GLU A 4 11.82 41.97 -0.50
CA GLU A 4 11.30 41.26 -1.66
C GLU A 4 10.65 39.96 -1.18
N ASP A 5 9.38 39.77 -1.51
CA ASP A 5 8.67 38.52 -1.36
C ASP A 5 9.39 37.47 -2.23
N GLY A 6 10.30 36.73 -1.61
CA GLY A 6 10.93 35.59 -2.24
C GLY A 6 9.85 34.56 -2.56
N ILE A 7 9.61 34.33 -3.85
CA ILE A 7 8.84 33.18 -4.34
C ILE A 7 9.49 31.94 -3.74
N ARG A 8 8.85 31.37 -2.71
CA ARG A 8 9.19 30.02 -2.24
C ARG A 8 8.62 29.07 -3.29
N ASP A 9 9.45 28.63 -4.22
CA ASP A 9 9.14 27.43 -5.00
C ASP A 9 8.92 26.30 -4.01
N THR A 10 7.67 26.02 -3.68
CA THR A 10 7.30 24.84 -2.92
C THR A 10 7.51 23.66 -3.86
N ILE A 11 8.59 22.92 -3.65
CA ILE A 11 8.76 21.62 -4.31
C ILE A 11 7.64 20.73 -3.78
N GLU A 12 6.67 20.44 -4.64
CA GLU A 12 5.61 19.50 -4.31
C GLU A 12 6.18 18.08 -4.23
N VAL A 13 6.15 17.47 -3.05
CA VAL A 13 6.58 16.09 -2.87
C VAL A 13 5.52 15.18 -3.49
N LYS A 14 5.87 14.49 -4.57
CA LYS A 14 4.98 13.56 -5.27
C LYS A 14 5.31 12.12 -4.92
N THR A 15 4.45 11.48 -4.15
CA THR A 15 4.58 10.07 -3.72
C THR A 15 3.63 9.14 -4.45
N VAL A 16 2.64 9.69 -5.15
CA VAL A 16 1.63 8.95 -5.92
C VAL A 16 1.68 9.33 -7.39
N SER A 17 1.65 8.35 -8.27
CA SER A 17 1.38 8.52 -9.69
C SER A 17 0.30 7.53 -10.13
N TYR A 18 -0.55 7.92 -11.06
CA TYR A 18 -1.65 7.09 -11.50
C TYR A 18 -1.96 7.28 -12.98
N GLU A 19 -2.58 6.29 -13.56
CA GLU A 19 -3.10 6.31 -14.92
C GLU A 19 -4.20 5.27 -15.12
N MET A 20 -5.06 5.48 -16.10
CA MET A 20 -6.00 4.46 -16.56
C MET A 20 -5.28 3.54 -17.55
N LYS A 21 -5.26 2.24 -17.28
CA LYS A 21 -4.77 1.21 -18.18
C LYS A 21 -5.88 0.69 -19.10
N GLU A 22 -5.53 -0.20 -20.01
CA GLU A 22 -6.50 -0.91 -20.86
C GLU A 22 -7.57 -1.60 -20.01
N ASN A 23 -8.74 -1.86 -20.62
CA ASN A 23 -9.89 -2.50 -19.97
C ASN A 23 -10.41 -1.75 -18.74
N GLN A 24 -10.20 -0.44 -18.67
CA GLN A 24 -10.65 0.42 -17.55
C GLN A 24 -10.10 -0.04 -16.20
N ILE A 25 -8.88 -0.53 -16.16
CA ILE A 25 -8.17 -0.86 -14.92
C ILE A 25 -7.37 0.37 -14.50
N GLY A 26 -7.68 0.91 -13.30
CA GLY A 26 -6.91 1.97 -12.68
C GLY A 26 -5.57 1.42 -12.18
N TYR A 27 -4.49 2.16 -12.39
CA TYR A 27 -3.17 1.86 -11.84
C TYR A 27 -2.71 3.02 -10.99
N ILE A 28 -2.39 2.75 -9.72
CA ILE A 28 -1.84 3.73 -8.78
C ILE A 28 -0.53 3.19 -8.23
N ARG A 29 0.56 3.92 -8.45
CA ARG A 29 1.85 3.62 -7.84
C ARG A 29 2.06 4.53 -6.64
N VAL A 30 2.45 3.93 -5.51
CA VAL A 30 2.80 4.62 -4.26
C VAL A 30 4.27 4.35 -3.95
N SER A 31 5.12 5.38 -3.97
CA SER A 31 6.56 5.26 -3.74
C SER A 31 6.93 5.16 -2.27
N GLU A 32 6.17 5.83 -1.40
CA GLU A 32 6.30 5.80 0.06
C GLU A 32 5.02 6.32 0.73
N PHE A 33 4.87 6.08 2.04
CA PHE A 33 3.74 6.57 2.82
C PHE A 33 4.14 7.81 3.63
N ASP A 34 4.17 8.97 2.99
CA ASP A 34 4.42 10.27 3.61
C ASP A 34 3.09 10.98 3.96
N THR A 35 3.16 12.12 4.63
CA THR A 35 2.00 12.92 5.03
C THR A 35 1.11 13.36 3.87
N VAL A 36 1.71 13.60 2.71
CA VAL A 36 0.99 14.02 1.46
C VAL A 36 0.35 12.84 0.71
N THR A 37 0.77 11.60 1.00
CA THR A 37 0.40 10.42 0.20
C THR A 37 -1.09 10.10 0.28
N TYR A 38 -1.71 10.29 1.45
CA TYR A 38 -3.15 10.03 1.61
C TYR A 38 -4.00 10.89 0.67
N ASP A 39 -3.75 12.19 0.64
CA ASP A 39 -4.53 13.13 -0.19
C ASP A 39 -4.32 12.84 -1.67
N GLN A 40 -3.06 12.59 -2.10
CA GLN A 40 -2.72 12.24 -3.47
C GLN A 40 -3.33 10.89 -3.89
N PHE A 41 -3.35 9.90 -3.00
CA PHE A 41 -3.98 8.60 -3.27
C PHE A 41 -5.50 8.73 -3.40
N LYS A 42 -6.13 9.49 -2.50
CA LYS A 42 -7.56 9.75 -2.55
C LYS A 42 -7.95 10.47 -3.84
N GLU A 43 -7.21 11.50 -4.23
CA GLU A 43 -7.42 12.22 -5.50
C GLU A 43 -7.31 11.29 -6.71
N ALA A 44 -6.26 10.44 -6.74
CA ALA A 44 -6.05 9.45 -7.79
C ALA A 44 -7.22 8.46 -7.88
N LEU A 45 -7.68 7.95 -6.73
CA LEU A 45 -8.80 7.02 -6.67
C LEU A 45 -10.10 7.67 -7.16
N ASP A 46 -10.41 8.88 -6.67
CA ASP A 46 -11.60 9.65 -7.06
C ASP A 46 -11.59 9.98 -8.55
N ASP A 47 -10.43 10.29 -9.14
CA ASP A 47 -10.31 10.61 -10.56
C ASP A 47 -10.48 9.36 -11.44
N LEU A 48 -9.85 8.26 -11.09
CA LEU A 48 -10.03 6.97 -11.79
C LEU A 48 -11.48 6.47 -11.72
N GLU A 49 -12.16 6.66 -10.58
CA GLU A 49 -13.58 6.35 -10.45
C GLU A 49 -14.43 7.20 -11.41
N LYS A 50 -14.18 8.52 -11.52
CA LYS A 50 -14.87 9.40 -12.48
C LYS A 50 -14.62 9.00 -13.94
N GLN A 51 -13.43 8.44 -14.24
CA GLN A 51 -13.10 7.91 -15.56
C GLN A 51 -13.76 6.55 -15.85
N GLY A 52 -14.49 5.96 -14.89
CA GLY A 52 -15.23 4.71 -15.08
C GLY A 52 -14.40 3.45 -14.82
N MET A 53 -13.41 3.54 -13.91
CA MET A 53 -12.58 2.40 -13.50
C MET A 53 -13.43 1.18 -13.12
N GLN A 54 -13.07 0.00 -13.61
CA GLN A 54 -13.73 -1.28 -13.32
C GLN A 54 -12.92 -2.18 -12.37
N GLY A 55 -11.63 -1.94 -12.23
CA GLY A 55 -10.73 -2.63 -11.32
C GLY A 55 -9.52 -1.76 -11.00
N LEU A 56 -8.75 -2.11 -9.98
CA LEU A 56 -7.63 -1.31 -9.47
C LEU A 56 -6.36 -2.15 -9.30
N ILE A 57 -5.22 -1.59 -9.69
CA ILE A 57 -3.89 -2.10 -9.32
C ILE A 57 -3.21 -1.04 -8.47
N VAL A 58 -2.77 -1.43 -7.26
CA VAL A 58 -1.91 -0.59 -6.41
C VAL A 58 -0.48 -1.16 -6.46
N ASP A 59 0.48 -0.37 -6.94
CA ASP A 59 1.88 -0.79 -7.04
C ASP A 59 2.69 -0.25 -5.85
N LEU A 60 3.10 -1.17 -4.98
CA LEU A 60 3.94 -0.94 -3.80
C LEU A 60 5.35 -1.51 -3.98
N ARG A 61 5.75 -1.90 -5.18
CA ARG A 61 7.12 -2.38 -5.44
C ARG A 61 8.12 -1.26 -5.15
N ASN A 62 9.20 -1.62 -4.45
CA ASN A 62 10.25 -0.71 -3.97
C ASN A 62 9.77 0.36 -2.98
N ASN A 63 8.60 0.22 -2.39
CA ASN A 63 8.10 1.13 -1.36
C ASN A 63 8.57 0.66 0.03
N PRO A 64 9.47 1.40 0.71
CA PRO A 64 10.05 0.99 1.99
C PRO A 64 9.08 1.15 3.19
N GLY A 65 7.88 1.65 2.94
CA GLY A 65 6.90 1.97 3.97
C GLY A 65 6.78 3.46 4.24
N GLY A 66 6.61 3.82 5.50
CA GLY A 66 6.43 5.20 5.95
C GLY A 66 5.47 5.30 7.13
N SER A 67 4.61 6.30 7.13
CA SER A 67 3.68 6.63 8.20
C SER A 67 2.58 5.58 8.39
N LEU A 68 2.40 5.13 9.64
CA LEU A 68 1.31 4.24 10.02
C LEU A 68 -0.06 4.92 9.83
N ASP A 69 -0.17 6.19 10.21
CA ASP A 69 -1.41 6.95 10.07
C ASP A 69 -1.81 7.09 8.60
N THR A 70 -0.83 7.36 7.73
CA THR A 70 -1.07 7.49 6.30
C THR A 70 -1.60 6.19 5.70
N VAL A 71 -0.93 5.05 5.94
CA VAL A 71 -1.36 3.77 5.38
C VAL A 71 -2.71 3.32 5.92
N THR A 72 -2.99 3.55 7.21
CA THR A 72 -4.29 3.19 7.80
C THR A 72 -5.42 4.07 7.28
N ASN A 73 -5.18 5.36 7.04
CA ASN A 73 -6.16 6.25 6.40
C ASN A 73 -6.43 5.83 4.94
N MET A 74 -5.40 5.44 4.17
CA MET A 74 -5.60 4.89 2.82
C MET A 74 -6.42 3.60 2.85
N LEU A 75 -6.14 2.70 3.78
CA LEU A 75 -6.88 1.45 3.93
C LEU A 75 -8.35 1.66 4.33
N ARG A 76 -8.70 2.74 5.05
CA ARG A 76 -10.08 3.13 5.33
C ARG A 76 -10.89 3.50 4.09
N LEU A 77 -10.22 3.82 2.97
CA LEU A 77 -10.87 4.04 1.67
C LEU A 77 -11.17 2.73 0.91
N LEU A 78 -10.69 1.59 1.41
CA LEU A 78 -10.69 0.34 0.65
C LEU A 78 -11.34 -0.83 1.42
N LEU A 79 -11.17 -0.88 2.73
CA LEU A 79 -11.55 -2.04 3.54
C LEU A 79 -13.00 -1.97 4.05
N PRO A 80 -13.64 -3.12 4.27
CA PRO A 80 -14.88 -3.20 5.05
C PRO A 80 -14.63 -2.84 6.53
N GLU A 81 -15.71 -2.83 7.32
CA GLU A 81 -15.62 -2.66 8.78
C GLU A 81 -14.75 -3.77 9.42
N GLY A 82 -13.82 -3.37 10.29
CA GLY A 82 -12.99 -4.30 11.06
C GLY A 82 -11.61 -3.77 11.38
N THR A 83 -10.73 -4.65 11.88
CA THR A 83 -9.35 -4.32 12.25
C THR A 83 -8.49 -4.16 11.00
N ILE A 84 -7.74 -3.06 10.89
CA ILE A 84 -6.74 -2.85 9.83
C ILE A 84 -5.42 -3.51 10.22
N VAL A 85 -4.95 -3.23 11.42
CA VAL A 85 -3.69 -3.71 11.96
C VAL A 85 -3.77 -3.72 13.48
N SER A 86 -3.17 -4.70 14.11
CA SER A 86 -2.93 -4.68 15.55
C SER A 86 -1.44 -4.64 15.86
N THR A 87 -1.10 -4.08 17.03
CA THR A 87 0.27 -4.07 17.54
C THR A 87 0.31 -4.76 18.89
N LYS A 88 1.41 -5.45 19.20
CA LYS A 88 1.62 -6.09 20.49
C LYS A 88 2.98 -5.72 21.05
N ASP A 89 3.01 -5.15 22.25
CA ASP A 89 4.23 -4.80 22.95
C ASP A 89 4.86 -6.01 23.68
N LYS A 90 6.06 -5.82 24.25
CA LYS A 90 6.79 -6.85 25.01
C LYS A 90 6.04 -7.34 26.26
N ASN A 91 5.07 -6.60 26.77
CA ASN A 91 4.25 -6.95 27.94
C ASN A 91 2.96 -7.66 27.54
N GLY A 92 2.71 -7.82 26.24
CA GLY A 92 1.51 -8.45 25.72
C GLY A 92 0.32 -7.49 25.55
N LYS A 93 0.50 -6.17 25.78
CA LYS A 93 -0.53 -5.18 25.51
C LYS A 93 -0.74 -5.08 24.00
N THR A 94 -1.99 -5.17 23.58
CA THR A 94 -2.41 -5.07 22.20
C THR A 94 -3.17 -3.77 22.00
N ASP A 95 -2.82 -3.03 20.95
CA ASP A 95 -3.57 -1.87 20.46
C ASP A 95 -4.00 -2.15 19.02
N GLU A 96 -5.23 -1.74 18.65
CA GLU A 96 -5.81 -2.01 17.32
C GLU A 96 -6.18 -0.70 16.63
N ILE A 97 -5.96 -0.66 15.30
CA ILE A 97 -6.46 0.40 14.43
C ILE A 97 -7.52 -0.21 13.53
N THR A 98 -8.69 0.42 13.48
CA THR A 98 -9.87 -0.12 12.81
C THR A 98 -10.34 0.75 11.64
N CYS A 99 -11.18 0.14 10.80
CA CYS A 99 -11.95 0.74 9.72
C CYS A 99 -13.45 0.62 10.06
N ASP A 100 -14.23 1.64 9.68
CA ASP A 100 -15.70 1.65 9.86
C ASP A 100 -16.48 1.11 8.65
N GLY A 101 -15.77 0.78 7.56
CA GLY A 101 -16.37 0.24 6.34
C GLY A 101 -17.16 1.24 5.48
N THR A 102 -17.13 2.54 5.81
CA THR A 102 -17.93 3.57 5.11
C THR A 102 -17.57 3.71 3.63
N HIS A 103 -16.32 3.38 3.25
CA HIS A 103 -15.78 3.56 1.91
C HIS A 103 -15.31 2.25 1.26
N GLU A 104 -15.88 1.10 1.68
CA GLU A 104 -15.49 -0.21 1.17
C GLU A 104 -15.39 -0.25 -0.36
N PHE A 105 -14.20 -0.59 -0.88
CA PHE A 105 -13.93 -0.75 -2.30
C PHE A 105 -14.36 -2.14 -2.78
N LYS A 106 -15.32 -2.22 -3.71
CA LYS A 106 -15.97 -3.48 -4.11
C LYS A 106 -15.59 -3.98 -5.50
N LYS A 107 -14.71 -3.27 -6.19
CA LYS A 107 -14.24 -3.70 -7.50
C LYS A 107 -13.02 -4.61 -7.35
N PRO A 108 -12.75 -5.50 -8.32
CA PRO A 108 -11.54 -6.31 -8.34
C PRO A 108 -10.28 -5.48 -8.15
N MET A 109 -9.38 -5.95 -7.28
CA MET A 109 -8.14 -5.24 -6.99
C MET A 109 -6.96 -6.20 -6.90
N ALA A 110 -5.81 -5.76 -7.40
CA ALA A 110 -4.52 -6.41 -7.17
C ALA A 110 -3.52 -5.44 -6.54
N VAL A 111 -2.58 -5.95 -5.75
CA VAL A 111 -1.47 -5.20 -5.18
C VAL A 111 -0.16 -5.81 -5.63
N LEU A 112 0.66 -5.02 -6.34
CA LEU A 112 2.00 -5.41 -6.75
C LEU A 112 2.99 -5.17 -5.62
N VAL A 113 3.75 -6.20 -5.28
CA VAL A 113 4.78 -6.16 -4.23
C VAL A 113 6.07 -6.81 -4.68
N ASN A 114 7.19 -6.43 -4.05
CA ASN A 114 8.46 -7.10 -4.19
C ASN A 114 9.23 -7.16 -2.86
N GLN A 115 10.42 -7.74 -2.86
CA GLN A 115 11.29 -7.91 -1.68
C GLN A 115 11.71 -6.57 -1.02
N TYR A 116 11.43 -5.45 -1.63
CA TYR A 116 11.70 -4.11 -1.08
C TYR A 116 10.42 -3.42 -0.57
N SER A 117 9.25 -4.03 -0.75
CA SER A 117 8.00 -3.60 -0.12
C SER A 117 8.08 -3.91 1.37
N ALA A 118 8.08 -2.89 2.23
CA ALA A 118 8.37 -3.08 3.66
C ALA A 118 7.45 -2.27 4.58
N SER A 119 7.31 -2.70 5.84
CA SER A 119 6.64 -1.92 6.92
C SER A 119 5.20 -1.54 6.55
N ALA A 120 4.88 -0.24 6.35
CA ALA A 120 3.54 0.21 5.96
C ALA A 120 3.02 -0.45 4.67
N SER A 121 3.91 -0.77 3.69
CA SER A 121 3.54 -1.54 2.50
C SER A 121 3.07 -2.95 2.85
N GLU A 122 3.64 -3.55 3.89
CA GLU A 122 3.26 -4.89 4.36
C GLU A 122 1.97 -4.85 5.18
N ILE A 123 1.73 -3.75 5.93
CA ILE A 123 0.44 -3.51 6.58
C ILE A 123 -0.66 -3.40 5.51
N PHE A 124 -0.42 -2.59 4.45
CA PHE A 124 -1.36 -2.45 3.34
C PHE A 124 -1.66 -3.80 2.69
N SER A 125 -0.62 -4.49 2.25
CA SER A 125 -0.75 -5.77 1.52
C SER A 125 -1.39 -6.85 2.39
N GLY A 126 -0.96 -6.98 3.65
CA GLY A 126 -1.47 -7.98 4.59
C GLY A 126 -2.94 -7.74 4.95
N ALA A 127 -3.35 -6.47 5.10
CA ALA A 127 -4.74 -6.13 5.39
C ALA A 127 -5.68 -6.45 4.23
N VAL A 128 -5.37 -5.98 3.01
CA VAL A 128 -6.23 -6.26 1.85
C VAL A 128 -6.26 -7.74 1.48
N GLN A 129 -5.15 -8.48 1.72
CA GLN A 129 -5.10 -9.92 1.53
C GLN A 129 -6.00 -10.67 2.53
N ASP A 130 -5.91 -10.33 3.82
CA ASP A 130 -6.69 -10.98 4.88
C ASP A 130 -8.20 -10.77 4.72
N TYR A 131 -8.63 -9.62 4.21
CA TYR A 131 -10.02 -9.34 3.88
C TYR A 131 -10.46 -9.93 2.53
N GLY A 132 -9.52 -10.41 1.72
CA GLY A 132 -9.82 -10.85 0.34
C GLY A 132 -10.24 -9.70 -0.58
N THR A 133 -9.93 -8.46 -0.21
CA THR A 133 -10.26 -7.27 -1.01
C THR A 133 -9.34 -7.16 -2.24
N ALA A 134 -8.13 -7.71 -2.17
CA ALA A 134 -7.18 -7.72 -3.27
C ALA A 134 -6.38 -9.01 -3.35
N LYS A 135 -5.90 -9.34 -4.56
CA LYS A 135 -4.86 -10.36 -4.78
C LYS A 135 -3.47 -9.71 -4.72
N ILE A 136 -2.58 -10.30 -3.95
CA ILE A 136 -1.19 -9.87 -3.90
C ILE A 136 -0.40 -10.56 -5.01
N VAL A 137 0.26 -9.77 -5.86
CA VAL A 137 0.99 -10.24 -7.04
C VAL A 137 2.46 -9.82 -6.95
N GLY A 138 3.38 -10.73 -7.21
CA GLY A 138 4.82 -10.46 -7.19
C GLY A 138 5.62 -11.48 -6.41
N VAL A 139 6.52 -11.02 -5.53
CA VAL A 139 7.32 -11.89 -4.66
C VAL A 139 7.15 -11.47 -3.20
N THR A 140 7.52 -12.37 -2.28
CA THR A 140 7.43 -12.14 -0.83
C THR A 140 8.07 -10.82 -0.42
N THR A 141 7.38 -10.05 0.40
CA THR A 141 7.82 -8.74 0.88
C THR A 141 8.97 -8.84 1.87
N TYR A 142 9.49 -7.70 2.33
CA TYR A 142 10.72 -7.61 3.12
C TYR A 142 10.66 -8.32 4.48
N GLY A 143 9.54 -8.24 5.20
CA GLY A 143 9.40 -8.81 6.54
C GLY A 143 9.75 -7.87 7.68
N LYS A 144 9.46 -6.55 7.56
CA LYS A 144 9.65 -5.57 8.63
C LYS A 144 8.34 -5.36 9.40
N GLY A 145 8.04 -6.28 10.32
CA GLY A 145 6.82 -6.27 11.13
C GLY A 145 6.98 -5.63 12.52
N VAL A 146 7.77 -4.55 12.65
CA VAL A 146 8.04 -3.92 13.95
C VAL A 146 7.73 -2.43 13.96
N VAL A 147 7.19 -1.96 15.12
CA VAL A 147 7.03 -0.55 15.44
C VAL A 147 8.31 -0.05 16.10
N GLN A 148 8.88 1.03 15.56
CA GLN A 148 10.07 1.66 16.12
C GLN A 148 9.76 3.10 16.52
N GLN A 149 10.21 3.49 17.72
CA GLN A 149 10.09 4.84 18.25
C GLN A 149 11.48 5.50 18.34
N LEU A 150 11.55 6.76 17.95
CA LEU A 150 12.70 7.60 18.22
C LEU A 150 12.54 8.25 19.59
N MET A 151 13.53 8.06 20.47
CA MET A 151 13.61 8.66 21.80
C MET A 151 14.71 9.69 21.78
N ASP A 152 14.37 10.97 21.96
CA ASP A 152 15.34 12.06 22.10
C ASP A 152 16.05 11.92 23.44
N LEU A 153 17.38 11.99 23.45
CA LEU A 153 18.20 11.91 24.65
C LEU A 153 18.56 13.29 25.22
N GLY A 154 18.12 14.39 24.60
CA GLY A 154 18.26 15.75 25.10
C GLY A 154 19.62 16.42 24.83
N ASP A 155 20.53 15.73 24.16
CA ASP A 155 21.87 16.23 23.78
C ASP A 155 22.03 16.38 22.25
N GLY A 156 20.92 16.29 21.49
CA GLY A 156 20.91 16.28 20.02
C GLY A 156 21.09 14.88 19.42
N THR A 157 21.21 13.84 20.26
CA THR A 157 21.22 12.44 19.83
C THR A 157 19.84 11.80 20.07
N CYS A 158 19.54 10.72 19.35
CA CYS A 158 18.32 9.96 19.55
C CYS A 158 18.59 8.45 19.52
N LEU A 159 17.76 7.71 20.24
CA LEU A 159 17.76 6.25 20.26
C LEU A 159 16.54 5.74 19.51
N LYS A 160 16.75 4.84 18.53
CA LYS A 160 15.67 4.14 17.82
C LYS A 160 15.42 2.79 18.49
N VAL A 161 14.26 2.63 19.10
CA VAL A 161 13.90 1.44 19.89
C VAL A 161 12.70 0.73 19.26
N THR A 162 12.77 -0.60 19.12
CA THR A 162 11.59 -1.42 18.79
C THR A 162 10.72 -1.54 20.04
N ILE A 163 9.45 -1.15 19.92
CA ILE A 163 8.48 -1.08 21.02
C ILE A 163 7.33 -2.08 20.89
N ALA A 164 7.01 -2.54 19.67
CA ALA A 164 5.94 -3.50 19.42
C ALA A 164 6.16 -4.22 18.08
N GLU A 165 5.38 -5.28 17.85
CA GLU A 165 5.26 -5.97 16.56
C GLU A 165 3.89 -5.70 15.95
N TYR A 166 3.84 -5.70 14.59
CA TYR A 166 2.61 -5.62 13.82
C TYR A 166 2.03 -6.99 13.51
N TYR A 167 0.69 -7.04 13.54
CA TYR A 167 -0.09 -8.21 13.13
C TYR A 167 -1.16 -7.78 12.14
N THR A 168 -1.39 -8.59 11.11
CA THR A 168 -2.46 -8.40 10.14
C THR A 168 -3.83 -8.61 10.80
N PRO A 169 -4.96 -8.26 10.14
CA PRO A 169 -6.30 -8.49 10.68
C PRO A 169 -6.54 -9.92 11.18
N ASN A 170 -6.01 -10.93 10.50
CA ASN A 170 -6.11 -12.33 10.91
C ASN A 170 -5.05 -12.76 11.95
N GLY A 171 -4.31 -11.80 12.54
CA GLY A 171 -3.32 -12.07 13.59
C GLY A 171 -2.01 -12.70 13.10
N ARG A 172 -1.71 -12.61 11.79
CA ARG A 172 -0.43 -13.08 11.24
C ARG A 172 0.68 -12.09 11.56
N SER A 173 1.81 -12.57 12.12
CA SER A 173 3.01 -11.75 12.25
C SER A 173 3.71 -11.60 10.90
N ILE A 174 4.05 -10.37 10.55
CA ILE A 174 4.81 -10.02 9.34
C ILE A 174 6.32 -10.11 9.63
N ASN A 175 6.73 -9.96 10.89
CA ASN A 175 8.13 -9.79 11.27
C ASN A 175 8.99 -11.01 10.90
N GLY A 176 10.02 -10.80 10.09
CA GLY A 176 10.94 -11.80 9.57
C GLY A 176 10.33 -12.78 8.54
N LYS A 177 9.06 -12.58 8.16
CA LYS A 177 8.33 -13.47 7.23
C LYS A 177 7.90 -12.75 5.96
N GLY A 178 7.45 -11.49 6.09
CA GLY A 178 6.82 -10.76 5.00
C GLY A 178 5.38 -11.21 4.71
N VAL A 179 4.84 -10.67 3.64
CA VAL A 179 3.56 -11.06 3.04
C VAL A 179 3.86 -11.90 1.80
N GLU A 180 3.43 -13.16 1.79
CA GLU A 180 3.55 -14.03 0.63
C GLU A 180 2.48 -13.65 -0.41
N PRO A 181 2.83 -13.54 -1.70
CA PRO A 181 1.87 -13.20 -2.74
C PRO A 181 0.90 -14.36 -3.02
N ASP A 182 -0.35 -14.02 -3.37
CA ASP A 182 -1.34 -15.00 -3.86
C ASP A 182 -0.97 -15.50 -5.26
N VAL A 183 -0.34 -14.63 -6.07
CA VAL A 183 0.15 -14.94 -7.41
C VAL A 183 1.64 -14.63 -7.45
N LYS A 184 2.46 -15.68 -7.33
CA LYS A 184 3.91 -15.55 -7.32
C LYS A 184 4.45 -15.33 -8.75
N VAL A 185 5.09 -14.17 -8.97
CA VAL A 185 5.71 -13.79 -10.24
C VAL A 185 7.06 -13.14 -9.99
N GLU A 186 8.13 -13.80 -10.39
CA GLU A 186 9.47 -13.20 -10.37
C GLU A 186 9.58 -12.17 -11.50
N TYR A 187 10.21 -11.02 -11.22
CA TYR A 187 10.47 -10.02 -12.25
C TYR A 187 11.47 -10.58 -13.28
N GLN A 188 11.12 -10.45 -14.55
CA GLN A 188 11.96 -10.85 -15.66
C GLN A 188 12.28 -9.63 -16.52
N TYR A 189 13.56 -9.28 -16.58
CA TYR A 189 14.01 -8.21 -17.48
C TYR A 189 14.06 -8.75 -18.92
N ASP A 190 13.41 -8.04 -19.83
CA ASP A 190 13.42 -8.34 -21.25
C ASP A 190 14.37 -7.37 -21.95
N GLU A 191 15.48 -7.89 -22.49
CA GLU A 191 16.49 -7.09 -23.18
C GLU A 191 15.97 -6.53 -24.52
N GLU A 192 15.05 -7.24 -25.19
CA GLU A 192 14.46 -6.81 -26.46
C GLU A 192 13.35 -5.78 -26.25
N ASN A 193 12.68 -5.82 -25.10
CA ASN A 193 11.65 -4.86 -24.69
C ASN A 193 11.85 -4.37 -23.25
N PRO A 194 12.78 -3.42 -23.01
CA PRO A 194 13.11 -2.94 -21.67
C PRO A 194 11.94 -2.25 -20.93
N LYS A 195 10.82 -2.01 -21.62
CA LYS A 195 9.58 -1.46 -21.01
C LYS A 195 8.58 -2.53 -20.62
N ALA A 196 8.82 -3.79 -20.95
CA ALA A 196 7.99 -4.90 -20.54
C ALA A 196 8.04 -5.07 -19.02
N ASP A 197 6.89 -5.33 -18.41
CA ASP A 197 6.74 -5.57 -16.98
C ASP A 197 5.82 -6.78 -16.78
N ASN A 198 6.43 -7.94 -16.77
CA ASN A 198 5.71 -9.21 -16.62
C ASN A 198 4.91 -9.33 -15.31
N GLN A 199 5.31 -8.62 -14.27
CA GLN A 199 4.55 -8.58 -13.01
C GLN A 199 3.30 -7.70 -13.16
N LEU A 200 3.41 -6.55 -13.82
CA LEU A 200 2.26 -5.69 -14.13
C LEU A 200 1.30 -6.39 -15.08
N ASP A 201 1.79 -7.07 -16.11
CA ASP A 201 0.97 -7.83 -17.05
C ASP A 201 0.18 -8.94 -16.33
N GLN A 202 0.81 -9.62 -15.37
CA GLN A 202 0.13 -10.61 -14.54
C GLN A 202 -0.94 -9.97 -13.64
N ALA A 203 -0.67 -8.82 -13.05
CA ALA A 203 -1.65 -8.11 -12.22
C ALA A 203 -2.85 -7.65 -13.04
N LEU A 204 -2.63 -7.12 -14.26
CA LEU A 204 -3.67 -6.76 -15.21
C LEU A 204 -4.54 -7.98 -15.57
N SER A 205 -3.91 -9.12 -15.88
CA SER A 205 -4.62 -10.37 -16.19
C SER A 205 -5.44 -10.87 -14.99
N THR A 206 -4.91 -10.77 -13.77
CA THR A 206 -5.60 -11.17 -12.54
C THR A 206 -6.87 -10.33 -12.33
N VAL A 207 -6.76 -9.00 -12.38
CA VAL A 207 -7.91 -8.09 -12.22
C VAL A 207 -8.93 -8.28 -13.34
N GLN A 208 -8.49 -8.45 -14.59
CA GLN A 208 -9.38 -8.68 -15.73
C GLN A 208 -10.16 -10.00 -15.59
N GLY A 209 -9.52 -11.04 -15.08
CA GLY A 209 -10.18 -12.32 -14.78
C GLY A 209 -11.31 -12.15 -13.78
N GLU A 210 -11.06 -11.49 -12.67
CA GLU A 210 -12.07 -11.22 -11.63
C GLU A 210 -13.23 -10.32 -12.13
N ILE A 211 -12.94 -9.31 -12.97
CA ILE A 211 -13.99 -8.49 -13.63
C ILE A 211 -14.90 -9.38 -14.46
N SER A 212 -14.33 -10.29 -15.25
CA SER A 212 -15.08 -11.18 -16.14
C SER A 212 -15.97 -12.15 -15.37
N GLU A 213 -15.47 -12.72 -14.27
CA GLU A 213 -16.23 -13.62 -13.39
C GLU A 213 -17.38 -12.88 -12.68
N SER A 214 -17.15 -11.65 -12.23
CA SER A 214 -18.20 -10.85 -11.58
C SER A 214 -19.32 -10.46 -12.52
N THR A 215 -19.03 -10.35 -13.82
CA THR A 215 -20.03 -10.02 -14.86
C THR A 215 -20.87 -11.24 -15.25
N GLN A 216 -20.32 -12.46 -15.22
CA GLN A 216 -21.03 -13.70 -15.56
C GLN A 216 -21.99 -14.17 -14.45
N ASN A 217 -21.75 -13.75 -13.20
CA ASN A 217 -22.55 -14.14 -12.03
C ASN A 217 -23.69 -13.16 -11.70
N ARG A 218 -23.94 -12.16 -12.54
CA ARG A 218 -25.06 -11.20 -12.46
C ARG A 218 -26.13 -11.52 -13.50
#